data_812c4f18c64dafc6385dcbc0543a311b
#
_entry.id   812c4f18c64dafc6385dcbc0543a311b
#
_cell.length_a   1.000
_cell.length_b   1.000
_cell.length_c   1.000
_cell.angle_alpha   90.00
_cell.angle_beta   90.00
_cell.angle_gamma   90.00
#
_symmetry.space_group_name_H-M   'P 1'
#
loop_
_entity.id
_entity.type
_entity.pdbx_description
1 polymer ?
#
loop_
_entity_poly.entity_id
_entity_poly.type
_entity_poly.pdbx_seq_one_letter_code
_entity_poly.pdbx_strand_id
1 'polypeptide(L)'
;WPAGIFSLGVMLQYGIMTGGSVSTMRAVTMFLIAMGARITGRIYDMMSALSVTAMMILVESPAYLLDSGFLLSFGCVLGMGLAAEKICALAGAEKKWTKALVSPIALQLVTLPVMLKFFGEVSIAGFILNLLVLPSVGVVLTGGMAALLLGILSIPAAKLVLLPARVLLLFYEHLCSLAGRSGWSTWIGGEPEIWQILVYYGFLITVLFMGQYIKEQLRKKKAVCEETELAEERAEAGCWKLYAIRITAGIFLAVGILILGYHPAGSLKVICLDVGQGDGILVETPEDHHFLIDGGSSSQSDLGRYCLLPALKSQGISWLDGIFISHTDQDHINGVKELLEYMGKGLTTIRAGYLILPAWAERPDAWRELAEAAKTAGVKVVTAGKGDELPCGKVSFSVLWPEKNATGKDVNEEAMVMELSFGDFQMLFTGDIGADTEKKLLAAEGLEDVDCLKVGHHGSRYSTTEAFLEKIKPEVAIISCSLTNTYGHPSPE
;
A
#
# COMPACT_ATOMS: atom_id res chain seq x y z
N TRP A 1 43.44 1.67 14.55
CA TRP A 1 43.54 2.50 13.39
C TRP A 1 43.34 1.75 12.06
N PRO A 2 44.08 0.66 11.73
CA PRO A 2 43.95 -0.03 10.44
C PRO A 2 42.54 -0.59 10.19
N ALA A 3 41.92 -1.22 11.19
CA ALA A 3 40.57 -1.76 11.09
C ALA A 3 39.51 -0.68 10.85
N GLY A 4 39.68 0.52 11.44
CA GLY A 4 38.78 1.64 11.24
C GLY A 4 38.84 2.19 9.81
N ILE A 5 40.04 2.35 9.26
CA ILE A 5 40.26 2.81 7.87
C ILE A 5 39.71 1.78 6.87
N PHE A 6 39.98 0.49 7.13
CA PHE A 6 39.44 -0.59 6.31
C PHE A 6 37.89 -0.60 6.30
N SER A 7 37.28 -0.53 7.50
CA SER A 7 35.80 -0.45 7.61
C SER A 7 35.22 0.77 6.90
N LEU A 8 35.93 1.90 6.93
CA LEU A 8 35.55 3.12 6.20
C LEU A 8 35.54 2.88 4.69
N GLY A 9 36.61 2.28 4.15
CA GLY A 9 36.69 1.95 2.72
C GLY A 9 35.57 1.01 2.29
N VAL A 10 35.27 -0.02 3.07
CA VAL A 10 34.18 -0.98 2.81
C VAL A 10 32.82 -0.26 2.84
N MET A 11 32.56 0.61 3.81
CA MET A 11 31.28 1.34 3.90
C MET A 11 31.09 2.33 2.76
N LEU A 12 32.14 3.02 2.33
CA LEU A 12 32.07 3.93 1.17
C LEU A 12 31.82 3.14 -0.11
N GLN A 13 32.51 2.03 -0.31
CA GLN A 13 32.29 1.17 -1.47
C GLN A 13 30.87 0.58 -1.47
N TYR A 14 30.35 0.17 -0.33
CA TYR A 14 28.96 -0.26 -0.19
C TYR A 14 27.99 0.85 -0.56
N GLY A 15 28.23 2.09 -0.12
CA GLY A 15 27.44 3.25 -0.49
C GLY A 15 27.36 3.46 -2.02
N ILE A 16 28.49 3.33 -2.71
CA ILE A 16 28.57 3.44 -4.18
C ILE A 16 27.81 2.27 -4.84
N MET A 17 28.04 1.03 -4.39
CA MET A 17 27.43 -0.18 -4.96
C MET A 17 25.90 -0.18 -4.81
N THR A 18 25.36 0.43 -3.76
CA THR A 18 23.91 0.53 -3.51
C THR A 18 23.27 1.72 -4.21
N GLY A 19 23.98 2.41 -5.10
CA GLY A 19 23.48 3.56 -5.84
C GLY A 19 23.25 4.82 -4.98
N GLY A 20 23.86 4.89 -3.78
CA GLY A 20 23.77 6.06 -2.90
C GLY A 20 22.35 6.36 -2.39
N SER A 21 21.53 5.34 -2.15
CA SER A 21 20.19 5.57 -1.59
C SER A 21 20.26 6.38 -0.30
N VAL A 22 19.23 7.20 -0.03
CA VAL A 22 19.19 8.10 1.14
C VAL A 22 19.45 7.37 2.46
N SER A 23 18.88 6.16 2.62
CA SER A 23 19.11 5.31 3.80
C SER A 23 20.58 4.89 3.93
N THR A 24 21.23 4.57 2.82
CA THR A 24 22.66 4.20 2.80
C THR A 24 23.54 5.41 3.07
N MET A 25 23.25 6.56 2.44
CA MET A 25 23.98 7.81 2.70
C MET A 25 23.90 8.19 4.18
N ARG A 26 22.72 8.09 4.81
CA ARG A 26 22.57 8.29 6.25
C ARG A 26 23.47 7.35 7.05
N ALA A 27 23.43 6.06 6.77
CA ALA A 27 24.20 5.06 7.51
C ALA A 27 25.69 5.30 7.38
N VAL A 28 26.20 5.57 6.18
CA VAL A 28 27.60 5.86 5.90
C VAL A 28 28.04 7.14 6.60
N THR A 29 27.28 8.23 6.47
CA THR A 29 27.62 9.53 7.09
C THR A 29 27.63 9.46 8.62
N MET A 30 26.63 8.84 9.23
CA MET A 30 26.59 8.63 10.68
C MET A 30 27.75 7.76 11.16
N PHE A 31 28.13 6.74 10.40
CA PHE A 31 29.32 5.91 10.69
C PHE A 31 30.61 6.74 10.62
N LEU A 32 30.75 7.61 9.60
CA LEU A 32 31.88 8.52 9.46
C LEU A 32 32.01 9.47 10.66
N ILE A 33 30.89 10.06 11.10
CA ILE A 33 30.84 10.94 12.26
C ILE A 33 31.24 10.18 13.54
N ALA A 34 30.70 8.97 13.72
CA ALA A 34 31.03 8.13 14.87
C ALA A 34 32.51 7.74 14.91
N MET A 35 33.08 7.39 13.76
CA MET A 35 34.50 7.06 13.63
C MET A 35 35.39 8.31 13.87
N GLY A 36 34.99 9.47 13.31
CA GLY A 36 35.67 10.75 13.55
C GLY A 36 35.67 11.13 15.03
N ALA A 37 34.52 11.01 15.71
CA ALA A 37 34.40 11.25 17.14
C ALA A 37 35.36 10.33 17.95
N ARG A 38 35.41 9.04 17.59
CA ARG A 38 36.29 8.07 18.23
C ARG A 38 37.78 8.37 18.01
N ILE A 39 38.13 8.83 16.80
CA ILE A 39 39.52 9.19 16.46
C ILE A 39 39.97 10.45 17.22
N THR A 40 39.08 11.43 17.33
CA THR A 40 39.37 12.73 17.99
C THR A 40 39.17 12.68 19.51
N GLY A 41 38.78 11.52 20.09
CA GLY A 41 38.50 11.36 21.51
C GLY A 41 37.23 12.13 21.99
N ARG A 42 36.35 12.49 21.07
CA ARG A 42 35.11 13.19 21.40
C ARG A 42 33.94 12.22 21.64
N ILE A 43 32.96 12.67 22.42
CA ILE A 43 31.75 11.91 22.70
C ILE A 43 30.88 11.93 21.43
N TYR A 44 30.48 10.73 20.97
CA TYR A 44 29.50 10.58 19.89
C TYR A 44 28.08 10.74 20.45
N ASP A 45 27.35 11.72 19.96
CA ASP A 45 25.93 11.87 20.22
C ASP A 45 25.12 11.53 18.95
N MET A 46 24.22 10.55 19.09
CA MET A 46 23.46 10.01 17.98
C MET A 46 22.52 11.08 17.35
N MET A 47 21.88 11.93 18.18
CA MET A 47 20.95 12.94 17.69
C MET A 47 21.66 14.07 16.94
N SER A 48 22.79 14.53 17.46
CA SER A 48 23.64 15.50 16.77
C SER A 48 24.16 14.97 15.44
N ALA A 49 24.64 13.72 15.43
CA ALA A 49 25.08 13.05 14.19
C ALA A 49 23.95 12.92 13.16
N LEU A 50 22.73 12.56 13.60
CA LEU A 50 21.56 12.46 12.76
C LEU A 50 21.19 13.83 12.15
N SER A 51 21.21 14.91 12.97
CA SER A 51 20.90 16.26 12.52
C SER A 51 21.90 16.75 11.49
N VAL A 52 23.20 16.56 11.70
CA VAL A 52 24.25 16.91 10.76
C VAL A 52 24.08 16.12 9.46
N THR A 53 23.79 14.83 9.54
CA THR A 53 23.56 13.98 8.38
C THR A 53 22.32 14.44 7.58
N ALA A 54 21.23 14.79 8.26
CA ALA A 54 20.03 15.33 7.62
C ALA A 54 20.34 16.62 6.86
N MET A 55 21.06 17.55 7.50
CA MET A 55 21.46 18.81 6.88
C MET A 55 22.32 18.56 5.62
N MET A 56 23.28 17.64 5.66
CA MET A 56 24.13 17.34 4.50
C MET A 56 23.30 16.80 3.32
N ILE A 57 22.39 15.86 3.58
CA ILE A 57 21.54 15.26 2.54
C ILE A 57 20.56 16.29 1.97
N LEU A 58 19.95 17.14 2.81
CA LEU A 58 18.99 18.17 2.36
C LEU A 58 19.64 19.34 1.64
N VAL A 59 20.92 19.64 1.92
CA VAL A 59 21.70 20.62 1.14
C VAL A 59 21.97 20.10 -0.27
N GLU A 60 22.20 18.80 -0.42
CA GLU A 60 22.37 18.17 -1.73
C GLU A 60 21.06 18.21 -2.55
N SER A 61 19.94 17.83 -1.94
CA SER A 61 18.61 17.90 -2.55
C SER A 61 17.52 18.12 -1.50
N PRO A 62 16.90 19.31 -1.42
CA PRO A 62 15.78 19.56 -0.53
C PRO A 62 14.56 18.66 -0.78
N ALA A 63 14.40 18.14 -2.00
CA ALA A 63 13.31 17.25 -2.38
C ALA A 63 13.31 15.92 -1.59
N TYR A 64 14.44 15.52 -1.02
CA TYR A 64 14.50 14.35 -0.14
C TYR A 64 13.63 14.47 1.11
N LEU A 65 13.23 15.69 1.50
CA LEU A 65 12.28 15.88 2.60
C LEU A 65 10.91 15.24 2.32
N LEU A 66 10.56 15.04 1.04
CA LEU A 66 9.33 14.38 0.59
C LEU A 66 9.56 12.93 0.17
N ASP A 67 10.77 12.40 0.33
CA ASP A 67 11.12 11.02 -0.01
C ASP A 67 10.80 10.06 1.14
N SER A 68 10.12 8.96 0.83
CA SER A 68 9.74 7.94 1.82
C SER A 68 10.95 7.31 2.51
N GLY A 69 12.03 7.07 1.78
CA GLY A 69 13.28 6.49 2.30
C GLY A 69 13.95 7.43 3.31
N PHE A 70 13.94 8.75 3.05
CA PHE A 70 14.42 9.75 4.01
C PHE A 70 13.55 9.74 5.28
N LEU A 71 12.24 9.91 5.13
CA LEU A 71 11.33 10.05 6.26
C LEU A 71 11.29 8.78 7.13
N LEU A 72 11.25 7.59 6.54
CA LEU A 72 11.27 6.33 7.28
C LEU A 72 12.61 6.10 7.95
N SER A 73 13.72 6.33 7.22
CA SER A 73 15.07 6.07 7.74
C SER A 73 15.41 6.99 8.92
N PHE A 74 15.12 8.29 8.80
CA PHE A 74 15.32 9.25 9.89
C PHE A 74 14.28 9.09 11.01
N GLY A 75 13.01 8.83 10.65
CA GLY A 75 11.92 8.56 11.58
C GLY A 75 12.20 7.37 12.51
N CYS A 76 12.79 6.29 11.98
CA CYS A 76 13.20 5.13 12.79
C CYS A 76 14.24 5.53 13.87
N VAL A 77 15.26 6.32 13.51
CA VAL A 77 16.30 6.75 14.46
C VAL A 77 15.73 7.72 15.50
N LEU A 78 14.88 8.66 15.07
CA LEU A 78 14.14 9.54 15.97
C LEU A 78 13.24 8.75 16.93
N GLY A 79 12.50 7.77 16.39
CA GLY A 79 11.65 6.88 17.19
C GLY A 79 12.42 6.13 18.25
N MET A 80 13.60 5.61 17.91
CA MET A 80 14.47 4.92 18.85
C MET A 80 15.02 5.88 19.93
N GLY A 81 15.49 7.06 19.52
CA GLY A 81 16.09 8.03 20.45
C GLY A 81 15.11 8.77 21.34
N LEU A 82 13.95 9.14 20.81
CA LEU A 82 12.99 10.01 21.51
C LEU A 82 11.80 9.26 22.11
N ALA A 83 11.32 8.19 21.46
CA ALA A 83 10.07 7.52 21.81
C ALA A 83 10.27 6.20 22.57
N ALA A 84 11.25 5.38 22.22
CA ALA A 84 11.34 4.01 22.70
C ALA A 84 11.33 3.88 24.22
N GLU A 85 12.14 4.65 24.94
CA GLU A 85 12.18 4.58 26.41
C GLU A 85 10.88 5.07 27.09
N LYS A 86 10.23 6.07 26.51
CA LYS A 86 8.99 6.62 27.05
C LYS A 86 7.80 5.68 26.85
N ILE A 87 7.73 5.05 25.68
CA ILE A 87 6.73 4.02 25.38
C ILE A 87 6.99 2.76 26.22
N CYS A 88 8.25 2.36 26.44
CA CYS A 88 8.59 1.28 27.35
C CYS A 88 8.14 1.57 28.80
N ALA A 89 8.28 2.81 29.27
CA ALA A 89 7.81 3.20 30.60
C ALA A 89 6.28 3.16 30.71
N LEU A 90 5.57 3.62 29.66
CA LEU A 90 4.12 3.51 29.55
C LEU A 90 3.65 2.05 29.59
N ALA A 91 4.30 1.17 28.82
CA ALA A 91 3.97 -0.25 28.77
C ALA A 91 4.41 -1.04 30.02
N GLY A 92 5.14 -0.41 30.96
CA GLY A 92 5.71 -1.12 32.12
C GLY A 92 6.81 -2.10 31.74
N ALA A 93 7.48 -1.90 30.62
CA ALA A 93 8.55 -2.77 30.13
C ALA A 93 9.89 -2.40 30.82
N GLU A 94 10.18 -3.05 31.95
CA GLU A 94 11.40 -2.79 32.72
C GLU A 94 12.52 -3.75 32.38
N LYS A 95 12.19 -5.04 32.10
CA LYS A 95 13.16 -6.09 31.79
C LYS A 95 13.73 -5.92 30.38
N LYS A 96 14.99 -6.34 30.15
CA LYS A 96 15.64 -6.25 28.84
C LYS A 96 14.82 -6.88 27.71
N TRP A 97 14.26 -8.06 27.95
CA TRP A 97 13.45 -8.76 26.95
C TRP A 97 12.11 -8.06 26.66
N THR A 98 11.42 -7.47 27.67
CA THR A 98 10.19 -6.71 27.46
C THR A 98 10.45 -5.40 26.71
N LYS A 99 11.59 -4.75 26.98
CA LYS A 99 12.03 -3.57 26.21
C LYS A 99 12.30 -3.94 24.75
N ALA A 100 12.94 -5.08 24.50
CA ALA A 100 13.19 -5.56 23.14
C ALA A 100 11.90 -5.82 22.34
N LEU A 101 10.82 -6.20 23.02
CA LEU A 101 9.49 -6.38 22.40
C LEU A 101 8.74 -5.06 22.16
N VAL A 102 8.87 -4.08 23.07
CA VAL A 102 8.12 -2.83 23.03
C VAL A 102 8.79 -1.75 22.17
N SER A 103 10.14 -1.74 22.11
CA SER A 103 10.85 -0.71 21.34
C SER A 103 10.50 -0.68 19.84
N PRO A 104 10.33 -1.82 19.13
CA PRO A 104 9.87 -1.81 17.76
C PRO A 104 8.47 -1.18 17.57
N ILE A 105 7.59 -1.33 18.57
CA ILE A 105 6.25 -0.68 18.54
C ILE A 105 6.43 0.84 18.58
N ALA A 106 7.33 1.36 19.40
CA ALA A 106 7.61 2.79 19.44
C ALA A 106 8.12 3.35 18.10
N LEU A 107 8.98 2.59 17.40
CA LEU A 107 9.44 2.95 16.07
C LEU A 107 8.26 3.05 15.10
N GLN A 108 7.42 2.02 15.12
CA GLN A 108 6.27 1.96 14.21
C GLN A 108 5.28 3.08 14.48
N LEU A 109 4.99 3.42 15.74
CA LEU A 109 4.12 4.55 16.06
C LEU A 109 4.67 5.87 15.49
N VAL A 110 5.98 6.07 15.49
CA VAL A 110 6.58 7.27 14.90
C VAL A 110 6.51 7.26 13.38
N THR A 111 6.69 6.09 12.74
CA THR A 111 6.72 5.97 11.27
C THR A 111 5.36 5.68 10.65
N LEU A 112 4.34 5.37 11.47
CA LEU A 112 3.00 4.97 11.02
C LEU A 112 2.36 5.94 10.01
N PRO A 113 2.33 7.27 10.23
CA PRO A 113 1.75 8.19 9.26
C PRO A 113 2.50 8.21 7.93
N VAL A 114 3.84 8.05 7.98
CA VAL A 114 4.68 8.00 6.78
C VAL A 114 4.40 6.71 6.00
N MET A 115 4.27 5.56 6.70
CA MET A 115 3.92 4.29 6.07
C MET A 115 2.59 4.37 5.35
N LEU A 116 1.55 4.91 6.01
CA LEU A 116 0.24 5.07 5.39
C LEU A 116 0.27 6.06 4.22
N LYS A 117 0.97 7.20 4.37
CA LYS A 117 1.07 8.22 3.31
C LYS A 117 1.68 7.71 2.02
N PHE A 118 2.67 6.83 2.09
CA PHE A 118 3.39 6.35 0.90
C PHE A 118 2.98 4.95 0.42
N PHE A 119 2.43 4.12 1.30
CA PHE A 119 2.11 2.73 0.97
C PHE A 119 0.64 2.38 1.16
N GLY A 120 -0.15 3.25 1.83
CA GLY A 120 -1.56 3.03 2.14
C GLY A 120 -1.82 1.85 3.09
N GLU A 121 -0.76 1.14 3.52
CA GLU A 121 -0.89 -0.07 4.35
C GLU A 121 0.22 -0.18 5.40
N VAL A 122 -0.07 -0.98 6.44
CA VAL A 122 0.90 -1.33 7.48
C VAL A 122 0.81 -2.81 7.79
N SER A 123 1.94 -3.53 7.72
CA SER A 123 2.00 -4.95 8.05
C SER A 123 1.98 -5.16 9.56
N ILE A 124 0.85 -5.63 10.10
CA ILE A 124 0.71 -6.02 11.51
C ILE A 124 1.52 -7.31 11.77
N ALA A 125 1.44 -8.27 10.84
CA ALA A 125 2.21 -9.51 10.95
C ALA A 125 3.72 -9.24 10.92
N GLY A 126 4.17 -8.21 10.20
CA GLY A 126 5.57 -7.80 10.13
C GLY A 126 6.19 -7.51 11.49
N PHE A 127 5.42 -7.01 12.47
CA PHE A 127 5.89 -6.85 13.86
C PHE A 127 6.28 -8.17 14.50
N ILE A 128 5.39 -9.15 14.38
CA ILE A 128 5.58 -10.48 14.96
C ILE A 128 6.74 -11.17 14.27
N LEU A 129 6.78 -11.09 12.94
CA LEU A 129 7.83 -11.68 12.13
C LEU A 129 9.21 -11.06 12.41
N ASN A 130 9.28 -9.74 12.63
CA ASN A 130 10.53 -9.05 12.95
C ASN A 130 11.17 -9.53 14.26
N LEU A 131 10.37 -9.99 15.23
CA LEU A 131 10.92 -10.60 16.45
C LEU A 131 11.72 -11.87 16.17
N LEU A 132 11.38 -12.57 15.11
CA LEU A 132 12.04 -13.80 14.69
C LEU A 132 13.16 -13.53 13.68
N VAL A 133 12.91 -12.64 12.74
CA VAL A 133 13.84 -12.30 11.65
C VAL A 133 15.04 -11.55 12.16
N LEU A 134 14.86 -10.50 12.97
CA LEU A 134 15.98 -9.65 13.43
C LEU A 134 17.10 -10.41 14.16
N PRO A 135 16.84 -11.34 15.11
CA PRO A 135 17.90 -12.10 15.75
C PRO A 135 18.63 -13.05 14.80
N SER A 136 17.95 -13.53 13.76
CA SER A 136 18.48 -14.55 12.84
C SER A 136 19.13 -13.97 11.58
N VAL A 137 18.95 -12.67 11.28
CA VAL A 137 19.61 -11.98 10.14
C VAL A 137 21.12 -12.14 10.18
N GLY A 138 21.73 -12.14 11.38
CA GLY A 138 23.18 -12.37 11.55
C GLY A 138 23.64 -13.69 10.92
N VAL A 139 22.86 -14.76 11.03
CA VAL A 139 23.18 -16.07 10.42
C VAL A 139 23.12 -15.99 8.89
N VAL A 140 22.12 -15.29 8.34
CA VAL A 140 21.98 -15.13 6.90
C VAL A 140 23.14 -14.31 6.33
N LEU A 141 23.51 -13.20 6.98
CA LEU A 141 24.58 -12.32 6.52
C LEU A 141 25.96 -12.99 6.64
N THR A 142 26.27 -13.60 7.79
CA THR A 142 27.56 -14.28 8.00
C THR A 142 27.69 -15.50 7.11
N GLY A 143 26.61 -16.28 6.96
CA GLY A 143 26.58 -17.44 6.06
C GLY A 143 26.76 -17.02 4.59
N GLY A 144 26.12 -15.94 4.15
CA GLY A 144 26.28 -15.38 2.82
C GLY A 144 27.70 -14.88 2.54
N MET A 145 28.30 -14.13 3.46
CA MET A 145 29.68 -13.65 3.34
C MET A 145 30.68 -14.79 3.32
N ALA A 146 30.54 -15.77 4.22
CA ALA A 146 31.41 -16.95 4.26
C ALA A 146 31.26 -17.78 2.96
N ALA A 147 30.05 -17.95 2.46
CA ALA A 147 29.81 -18.67 1.20
C ALA A 147 30.41 -17.95 -0.01
N LEU A 148 30.36 -16.60 -0.06
CA LEU A 148 31.04 -15.82 -1.10
C LEU A 148 32.55 -16.08 -1.11
N LEU A 149 33.22 -16.02 0.04
CA LEU A 149 34.64 -16.24 0.15
C LEU A 149 35.02 -17.68 -0.20
N LEU A 150 34.27 -18.66 0.31
CA LEU A 150 34.53 -20.09 0.02
C LEU A 150 34.18 -20.45 -1.43
N GLY A 151 33.24 -19.73 -2.06
CA GLY A 151 32.84 -19.94 -3.45
C GLY A 151 33.97 -19.70 -4.46
N ILE A 152 34.94 -18.84 -4.10
CA ILE A 152 36.18 -18.63 -4.87
C ILE A 152 37.01 -19.90 -4.93
N LEU A 153 37.02 -20.67 -3.83
CA LEU A 153 37.85 -21.87 -3.68
C LEU A 153 37.09 -23.15 -4.05
N SER A 154 35.84 -23.27 -3.62
CA SER A 154 35.02 -24.47 -3.78
C SER A 154 33.52 -24.17 -3.76
N ILE A 155 32.84 -24.34 -4.87
CA ILE A 155 31.39 -24.19 -4.99
C ILE A 155 30.60 -25.17 -4.09
N PRO A 156 30.99 -26.47 -3.97
CA PRO A 156 30.32 -27.38 -3.05
C PRO A 156 30.42 -26.95 -1.58
N ALA A 157 31.58 -26.47 -1.13
CA ALA A 157 31.77 -25.98 0.23
C ALA A 157 30.94 -24.72 0.49
N ALA A 158 30.88 -23.78 -0.44
CA ALA A 158 30.04 -22.61 -0.36
C ALA A 158 28.54 -22.94 -0.23
N LYS A 159 28.04 -23.92 -1.02
CA LYS A 159 26.67 -24.40 -0.91
C LYS A 159 26.35 -24.99 0.47
N LEU A 160 27.27 -25.72 1.06
CA LEU A 160 27.10 -26.30 2.40
C LEU A 160 27.02 -25.23 3.49
N VAL A 161 27.88 -24.22 3.43
CA VAL A 161 27.87 -23.09 4.38
C VAL A 161 26.65 -22.21 4.22
N LEU A 162 26.10 -22.11 3.00
CA LEU A 162 24.89 -21.33 2.72
C LEU A 162 23.59 -22.05 3.17
N LEU A 163 23.63 -23.35 3.45
CA LEU A 163 22.45 -24.15 3.78
C LEU A 163 21.62 -23.59 4.95
N PRO A 164 22.20 -23.19 6.10
CA PRO A 164 21.43 -22.60 7.19
C PRO A 164 20.72 -21.30 6.78
N ALA A 165 21.40 -20.43 6.03
CA ALA A 165 20.82 -19.20 5.52
C ALA A 165 19.64 -19.48 4.56
N ARG A 166 19.79 -20.47 3.65
CA ARG A 166 18.74 -20.91 2.74
C ARG A 166 17.53 -21.45 3.49
N VAL A 167 17.73 -22.28 4.50
CA VAL A 167 16.63 -22.83 5.31
C VAL A 167 15.85 -21.70 6.02
N LEU A 168 16.57 -20.73 6.59
CA LEU A 168 15.95 -19.57 7.24
C LEU A 168 15.16 -18.74 6.24
N LEU A 169 15.69 -18.44 5.05
CA LEU A 169 14.99 -17.67 4.03
C LEU A 169 13.73 -18.39 3.54
N LEU A 170 13.78 -19.70 3.29
CA LEU A 170 12.58 -20.48 2.93
C LEU A 170 11.55 -20.50 4.05
N PHE A 171 12.00 -20.54 5.30
CA PHE A 171 11.11 -20.44 6.46
C PHE A 171 10.43 -19.07 6.56
N TYR A 172 11.17 -17.97 6.31
CA TYR A 172 10.58 -16.64 6.27
C TYR A 172 9.55 -16.50 5.14
N GLU A 173 9.89 -16.99 3.95
CA GLU A 173 8.97 -16.99 2.81
C GLU A 173 7.67 -17.73 3.13
N HIS A 174 7.77 -18.91 3.76
CA HIS A 174 6.60 -19.67 4.18
C HIS A 174 5.75 -18.91 5.21
N LEU A 175 6.38 -18.32 6.24
CA LEU A 175 5.66 -17.54 7.25
C LEU A 175 4.99 -16.29 6.65
N CYS A 176 5.68 -15.57 5.74
CA CYS A 176 5.12 -14.42 5.06
C CYS A 176 3.92 -14.81 4.17
N SER A 177 4.01 -15.94 3.46
CA SER A 177 2.92 -16.47 2.66
C SER A 177 1.70 -16.86 3.50
N LEU A 178 1.92 -17.51 4.66
CA LEU A 178 0.85 -17.82 5.60
C LEU A 178 0.20 -16.54 6.16
N ALA A 179 0.99 -15.55 6.52
CA ALA A 179 0.50 -14.27 7.00
C ALA A 179 -0.32 -13.55 5.92
N GLY A 180 0.17 -13.49 4.67
CA GLY A 180 -0.51 -12.83 3.55
C GLY A 180 -1.88 -13.43 3.18
N ARG A 181 -2.11 -14.69 3.53
CA ARG A 181 -3.43 -15.34 3.36
C ARG A 181 -4.45 -14.93 4.42
N SER A 182 -4.01 -14.37 5.53
CA SER A 182 -4.87 -13.95 6.63
C SER A 182 -5.23 -12.47 6.51
N GLY A 183 -6.52 -12.14 6.53
CA GLY A 183 -7.01 -10.75 6.36
C GLY A 183 -6.54 -9.77 7.45
N TRP A 184 -6.05 -10.25 8.61
CA TRP A 184 -5.56 -9.41 9.71
C TRP A 184 -4.07 -9.04 9.61
N SER A 185 -3.32 -9.68 8.69
CA SER A 185 -1.85 -9.53 8.62
C SER A 185 -1.40 -8.14 8.20
N THR A 186 -2.24 -7.43 7.48
CA THR A 186 -1.96 -6.08 6.98
C THR A 186 -3.20 -5.22 7.20
N TRP A 187 -3.00 -4.06 7.79
CA TRP A 187 -4.02 -3.03 7.86
C TRP A 187 -3.86 -2.10 6.67
N ILE A 188 -4.87 -2.04 5.81
CA ILE A 188 -4.97 -1.09 4.71
C ILE A 188 -5.74 0.11 5.27
N GLY A 189 -5.01 1.15 5.61
CA GLY A 189 -5.55 2.34 6.26
C GLY A 189 -5.73 3.53 5.33
N GLY A 190 -5.39 3.36 4.05
CA GLY A 190 -5.47 4.45 3.07
C GLY A 190 -4.37 5.51 3.24
N GLU A 191 -4.39 6.48 2.35
CA GLU A 191 -3.49 7.62 2.37
C GLU A 191 -4.08 8.75 3.25
N PRO A 192 -3.49 9.04 4.43
CA PRO A 192 -4.02 10.07 5.31
C PRO A 192 -3.78 11.48 4.75
N GLU A 193 -4.73 12.36 4.97
CA GLU A 193 -4.57 13.78 4.71
C GLU A 193 -3.62 14.45 5.71
N ILE A 194 -3.05 15.60 5.32
CA ILE A 194 -2.06 16.32 6.15
C ILE A 194 -2.59 16.65 7.54
N TRP A 195 -3.86 17.05 7.66
CA TRP A 195 -4.46 17.38 8.96
C TRP A 195 -4.54 16.16 9.89
N GLN A 196 -4.82 14.96 9.35
CA GLN A 196 -4.86 13.71 10.12
C GLN A 196 -3.47 13.38 10.68
N ILE A 197 -2.44 13.55 9.85
CA ILE A 197 -1.03 13.35 10.22
C ILE A 197 -0.65 14.32 11.37
N LEU A 198 -1.02 15.60 11.25
CA LEU A 198 -0.72 16.61 12.28
C LEU A 198 -1.43 16.30 13.60
N VAL A 199 -2.70 15.92 13.56
CA VAL A 199 -3.48 15.53 14.75
C VAL A 199 -2.88 14.28 15.40
N TYR A 200 -2.52 13.28 14.61
CA TYR A 200 -1.86 12.07 15.12
C TYR A 200 -0.54 12.39 15.84
N TYR A 201 0.34 13.19 15.23
CA TYR A 201 1.59 13.56 15.90
C TYR A 201 1.35 14.41 17.14
N GLY A 202 0.30 15.24 17.18
CA GLY A 202 -0.12 15.96 18.39
C GLY A 202 -0.47 14.97 19.52
N PHE A 203 -1.24 13.92 19.24
CA PHE A 203 -1.53 12.88 20.21
C PHE A 203 -0.29 12.09 20.60
N LEU A 204 0.55 11.71 19.65
CA LEU A 204 1.79 10.97 19.92
C LEU A 204 2.72 11.78 20.83
N ILE A 205 2.93 13.07 20.57
CA ILE A 205 3.73 13.96 21.41
C ILE A 205 3.17 14.01 22.84
N THR A 206 1.84 14.15 22.99
CA THR A 206 1.18 14.13 24.30
C THR A 206 1.44 12.81 25.03
N VAL A 207 1.32 11.68 24.34
CA VAL A 207 1.63 10.35 24.87
C VAL A 207 3.10 10.24 25.29
N LEU A 208 4.03 10.81 24.51
CA LEU A 208 5.45 10.81 24.85
C LEU A 208 5.73 11.68 26.12
N PHE A 209 5.02 12.79 26.31
CA PHE A 209 5.09 13.54 27.57
C PHE A 209 4.56 12.75 28.75
N MET A 210 3.42 12.05 28.58
CA MET A 210 2.90 11.13 29.60
C MET A 210 3.90 10.03 29.95
N GLY A 211 4.56 9.44 28.93
CA GLY A 211 5.60 8.44 29.10
C GLY A 211 6.83 8.98 29.84
N GLN A 212 7.25 10.19 29.53
CA GLN A 212 8.33 10.86 30.24
C GLN A 212 7.98 11.07 31.72
N TYR A 213 6.76 11.55 32.01
CA TYR A 213 6.28 11.70 33.38
C TYR A 213 6.31 10.39 34.17
N ILE A 214 5.79 9.29 33.59
CA ILE A 214 5.84 7.96 34.22
C ILE A 214 7.29 7.53 34.47
N LYS A 215 8.17 7.71 33.49
CA LYS A 215 9.60 7.36 33.61
C LYS A 215 10.25 8.09 34.83
N GLU A 216 9.94 9.35 35.01
CA GLU A 216 10.44 10.15 36.13
C GLU A 216 9.87 9.69 37.47
N GLN A 217 8.56 9.38 37.56
CA GLN A 217 7.95 8.85 38.77
C GLN A 217 8.55 7.48 39.16
N LEU A 218 8.75 6.59 38.19
CA LEU A 218 9.39 5.29 38.43
C LEU A 218 10.83 5.46 38.91
N ARG A 219 11.58 6.43 38.39
CA ARG A 219 12.95 6.74 38.82
C ARG A 219 12.96 7.27 40.29
N LYS A 220 12.04 8.20 40.61
CA LYS A 220 11.90 8.70 41.98
C LYS A 220 11.52 7.60 42.96
N LYS A 221 10.58 6.71 42.57
CA LYS A 221 10.19 5.57 43.42
C LYS A 221 11.36 4.64 43.71
N LYS A 222 12.21 4.32 42.71
CA LYS A 222 13.42 3.51 42.94
C LYS A 222 14.39 4.17 43.90
N ALA A 223 14.65 5.45 43.77
CA ALA A 223 15.53 6.18 44.65
C ALA A 223 15.03 6.21 46.14
N VAL A 224 13.72 6.33 46.33
CA VAL A 224 13.11 6.33 47.70
C VAL A 224 13.08 4.93 48.29
N CYS A 225 12.85 3.87 47.51
CA CYS A 225 12.87 2.49 48.01
C CYS A 225 14.26 2.01 48.44
N GLU A 226 15.34 2.64 47.97
CA GLU A 226 16.68 2.39 48.43
C GLU A 226 16.98 3.04 49.79
N GLU A 227 16.18 4.01 50.24
CA GLU A 227 16.44 4.79 51.45
C GLU A 227 15.52 4.49 52.66
N THR A 228 14.33 3.86 52.51
CA THR A 228 13.42 3.66 53.65
C THR A 228 12.42 2.52 53.50
N GLU A 229 12.21 1.73 54.60
CA GLU A 229 11.19 0.67 54.75
C GLU A 229 9.74 1.19 54.89
N LEU A 230 9.49 2.49 54.99
CA LEU A 230 8.18 3.11 55.27
C LEU A 230 7.34 3.49 54.03
N ALA A 231 7.60 2.82 52.89
CA ALA A 231 7.05 3.26 51.58
C ALA A 231 5.73 2.61 51.14
N GLU A 232 5.14 1.65 51.90
CA GLU A 232 4.01 0.85 51.40
C GLU A 232 2.69 1.65 51.24
N GLU A 233 2.28 2.46 52.18
CA GLU A 233 0.99 3.20 52.12
C GLU A 233 0.97 4.32 51.04
N ARG A 234 2.09 5.00 50.84
CA ARG A 234 2.22 6.02 49.76
C ARG A 234 2.33 5.37 48.35
N ALA A 235 2.68 4.11 48.26
CA ALA A 235 2.81 3.35 47.00
C ALA A 235 1.45 3.11 46.36
N GLU A 236 0.38 2.87 47.12
CA GLU A 236 -0.94 2.52 46.57
C GLU A 236 -1.64 3.74 45.92
N ALA A 237 -1.63 4.89 46.57
CA ALA A 237 -2.25 6.10 46.02
C ALA A 237 -1.57 6.62 44.74
N GLY A 238 -0.25 6.37 44.59
CA GLY A 238 0.51 6.67 43.36
C GLY A 238 0.21 5.70 42.22
N CYS A 239 -0.17 4.48 42.53
CA CYS A 239 -0.41 3.42 41.53
C CYS A 239 -1.62 3.74 40.63
N TRP A 240 -2.73 4.20 41.19
CA TRP A 240 -3.95 4.59 40.44
C TRP A 240 -3.69 5.71 39.41
N LYS A 241 -2.92 6.73 39.81
CA LYS A 241 -2.57 7.85 38.91
C LYS A 241 -1.76 7.37 37.72
N LEU A 242 -0.75 6.50 37.93
CA LEU A 242 0.07 5.96 36.86
C LEU A 242 -0.76 5.04 35.94
N TYR A 243 -1.70 4.29 36.52
CA TYR A 243 -2.60 3.43 35.73
C TYR A 243 -3.57 4.27 34.88
N ALA A 244 -4.16 5.32 35.43
CA ALA A 244 -5.02 6.25 34.69
C ALA A 244 -4.27 6.91 33.53
N ILE A 245 -3.02 7.36 33.73
CA ILE A 245 -2.19 7.95 32.67
C ILE A 245 -1.92 6.93 31.56
N ARG A 246 -1.66 5.66 31.88
CA ARG A 246 -1.45 4.58 30.88
C ARG A 246 -2.70 4.35 30.04
N ILE A 247 -3.88 4.29 30.67
CA ILE A 247 -5.15 4.16 29.96
C ILE A 247 -5.39 5.35 29.05
N THR A 248 -5.22 6.58 29.54
CA THR A 248 -5.40 7.81 28.75
C THR A 248 -4.43 7.85 27.57
N ALA A 249 -3.17 7.46 27.75
CA ALA A 249 -2.19 7.35 26.67
C ALA A 249 -2.61 6.31 25.62
N GLY A 250 -3.14 5.16 26.06
CA GLY A 250 -3.69 4.14 25.17
C GLY A 250 -4.88 4.64 24.35
N ILE A 251 -5.79 5.40 24.99
CA ILE A 251 -6.94 6.02 24.31
C ILE A 251 -6.46 7.03 23.26
N PHE A 252 -5.51 7.92 23.59
CA PHE A 252 -4.97 8.88 22.62
C PHE A 252 -4.31 8.21 21.42
N LEU A 253 -3.55 7.13 21.63
CA LEU A 253 -2.98 6.36 20.53
C LEU A 253 -4.07 5.70 19.67
N ALA A 254 -5.06 5.08 20.30
CA ALA A 254 -6.16 4.44 19.57
C ALA A 254 -6.96 5.46 18.74
N VAL A 255 -7.33 6.60 19.34
CA VAL A 255 -8.03 7.69 18.62
C VAL A 255 -7.17 8.25 17.49
N GLY A 256 -5.87 8.45 17.73
CA GLY A 256 -4.95 8.91 16.69
C GLY A 256 -4.85 7.94 15.51
N ILE A 257 -4.79 6.63 15.77
CA ILE A 257 -4.76 5.59 14.73
C ILE A 257 -6.09 5.55 13.97
N LEU A 258 -7.22 5.65 14.66
CA LEU A 258 -8.55 5.72 14.03
C LEU A 258 -8.69 6.96 13.12
N ILE A 259 -8.16 8.11 13.55
CA ILE A 259 -8.16 9.32 12.71
C ILE A 259 -7.32 9.13 11.46
N LEU A 260 -6.14 8.49 11.55
CA LEU A 260 -5.30 8.23 10.38
C LEU A 260 -5.97 7.37 9.32
N GLY A 261 -6.76 6.38 9.73
CA GLY A 261 -7.48 5.50 8.81
C GLY A 261 -8.93 5.95 8.52
N TYR A 262 -9.30 7.16 8.92
CA TYR A 262 -10.65 7.67 8.66
C TYR A 262 -10.75 8.26 7.26
N HIS A 263 -11.59 7.65 6.42
CA HIS A 263 -11.97 8.14 5.11
C HIS A 263 -13.46 8.51 5.13
N PRO A 264 -13.83 9.75 4.79
CA PRO A 264 -15.23 10.13 4.80
C PRO A 264 -15.97 9.39 3.67
N ALA A 265 -16.94 8.56 4.03
CA ALA A 265 -17.93 7.98 3.13
C ALA A 265 -19.08 8.97 2.90
N GLY A 266 -19.96 8.68 1.96
CA GLY A 266 -21.21 9.43 1.73
C GLY A 266 -21.27 10.21 0.42
N SER A 267 -20.24 10.16 -0.43
CA SER A 267 -20.24 10.66 -1.79
C SER A 267 -19.91 9.55 -2.79
N LEU A 268 -20.50 9.61 -3.96
CA LEU A 268 -20.06 8.80 -5.10
C LEU A 268 -18.72 9.38 -5.59
N LYS A 269 -17.71 8.50 -5.71
CA LYS A 269 -16.44 8.84 -6.34
C LYS A 269 -16.17 7.88 -7.50
N VAL A 270 -15.81 8.45 -8.64
CA VAL A 270 -15.34 7.71 -9.81
C VAL A 270 -13.93 8.18 -10.11
N ILE A 271 -12.97 7.27 -10.01
CA ILE A 271 -11.54 7.56 -10.11
C ILE A 271 -11.01 6.85 -11.36
N CYS A 272 -10.65 7.60 -12.39
CA CYS A 272 -9.96 7.08 -13.55
C CYS A 272 -8.47 6.96 -13.24
N LEU A 273 -7.93 5.74 -13.34
CA LEU A 273 -6.54 5.45 -13.02
C LEU A 273 -5.65 5.74 -14.24
N ASP A 274 -4.46 6.28 -14.00
CA ASP A 274 -3.43 6.43 -15.04
C ASP A 274 -2.79 5.08 -15.36
N VAL A 275 -3.46 4.33 -16.23
CA VAL A 275 -2.99 3.03 -16.71
C VAL A 275 -2.17 3.15 -18.01
N GLY A 276 -2.00 4.36 -18.55
CA GLY A 276 -1.41 4.58 -19.85
C GLY A 276 -2.42 4.29 -20.98
N GLN A 277 -2.08 3.40 -21.92
CA GLN A 277 -3.01 2.97 -22.98
C GLN A 277 -3.82 1.79 -22.50
N GLY A 278 -5.08 2.05 -22.13
CA GLY A 278 -6.00 1.07 -21.57
C GLY A 278 -7.02 1.72 -20.63
N ASP A 279 -7.80 0.92 -19.92
CA ASP A 279 -8.81 1.38 -18.98
C ASP A 279 -8.61 0.78 -17.59
N GLY A 280 -8.91 1.61 -16.58
CA GLY A 280 -8.96 1.21 -15.18
C GLY A 280 -9.74 2.28 -14.41
N ILE A 281 -10.93 1.94 -13.90
CA ILE A 281 -11.79 2.89 -13.22
C ILE A 281 -12.24 2.30 -11.89
N LEU A 282 -12.00 3.04 -10.81
CA LEU A 282 -12.43 2.68 -9.47
C LEU A 282 -13.69 3.48 -9.12
N VAL A 283 -14.71 2.79 -8.63
CA VAL A 283 -15.97 3.39 -8.19
C VAL A 283 -16.14 3.11 -6.70
N GLU A 284 -16.28 4.18 -5.90
CA GLU A 284 -16.63 4.14 -4.49
C GLU A 284 -18.03 4.71 -4.30
N THR A 285 -18.93 3.92 -3.71
CA THR A 285 -20.31 4.36 -3.46
C THR A 285 -20.43 5.05 -2.10
N PRO A 286 -21.49 5.85 -1.88
CA PRO A 286 -21.74 6.49 -0.58
C PRO A 286 -21.90 5.50 0.59
N GLU A 287 -22.29 4.27 0.31
CA GLU A 287 -22.49 3.20 1.28
C GLU A 287 -21.23 2.32 1.49
N ASP A 288 -20.06 2.80 1.02
CA ASP A 288 -18.77 2.13 1.19
C ASP A 288 -18.64 0.80 0.42
N HIS A 289 -19.30 0.69 -0.74
CA HIS A 289 -19.07 -0.38 -1.70
C HIS A 289 -18.07 0.05 -2.76
N HIS A 290 -17.21 -0.87 -3.18
CA HIS A 290 -16.11 -0.58 -4.08
C HIS A 290 -16.14 -1.49 -5.30
N PHE A 291 -16.05 -0.89 -6.47
CA PHE A 291 -16.03 -1.60 -7.74
C PHE A 291 -14.82 -1.17 -8.57
N LEU A 292 -14.24 -2.11 -9.28
CA LEU A 292 -13.23 -1.84 -10.29
C LEU A 292 -13.84 -2.17 -11.66
N ILE A 293 -13.77 -1.24 -12.60
CA ILE A 293 -14.19 -1.43 -13.99
C ILE A 293 -12.94 -1.44 -14.84
N ASP A 294 -12.65 -2.59 -15.42
CA ASP A 294 -11.41 -2.89 -16.13
C ASP A 294 -10.14 -2.65 -15.27
N GLY A 295 -9.01 -2.85 -15.84
CA GLY A 295 -7.71 -2.65 -15.18
C GLY A 295 -6.63 -3.27 -16.02
N GLY A 296 -6.43 -2.70 -17.21
CA GLY A 296 -5.42 -3.18 -18.14
C GLY A 296 -4.64 -2.06 -18.80
N SER A 297 -3.54 -2.43 -19.45
CA SER A 297 -2.70 -1.51 -20.21
C SER A 297 -1.92 -2.26 -21.29
N SER A 298 -1.86 -1.67 -22.49
CA SER A 298 -0.95 -2.12 -23.55
C SER A 298 0.40 -1.41 -23.53
N SER A 299 0.56 -0.36 -22.71
CA SER A 299 1.78 0.45 -22.62
C SER A 299 2.57 0.28 -21.33
N GLN A 300 1.96 -0.30 -20.29
CA GLN A 300 2.59 -0.54 -18.98
C GLN A 300 2.58 -2.03 -18.63
N SER A 301 3.71 -2.54 -18.14
CA SER A 301 3.81 -3.89 -17.58
C SER A 301 3.57 -3.87 -16.06
N ASP A 302 3.25 -5.05 -15.49
CA ASP A 302 3.03 -5.22 -14.05
C ASP A 302 2.02 -4.23 -13.47
N LEU A 303 0.94 -3.93 -14.21
CA LEU A 303 -0.05 -2.91 -13.87
C LEU A 303 -0.76 -3.23 -12.56
N GLY A 304 -1.05 -4.51 -12.31
CA GLY A 304 -1.65 -4.97 -11.05
C GLY A 304 -0.81 -4.57 -9.85
N ARG A 305 0.51 -4.67 -9.97
CA ARG A 305 1.47 -4.37 -8.90
C ARG A 305 1.71 -2.88 -8.72
N TYR A 306 1.91 -2.13 -9.80
CA TYR A 306 2.41 -0.76 -9.73
C TYR A 306 1.32 0.31 -9.89
N CYS A 307 0.12 -0.08 -10.33
CA CYS A 307 -1.01 0.84 -10.47
C CYS A 307 -2.22 0.40 -9.63
N LEU A 308 -2.81 -0.79 -9.89
CA LEU A 308 -4.06 -1.18 -9.25
C LEU A 308 -3.92 -1.38 -7.74
N LEU A 309 -2.93 -2.15 -7.26
CA LEU A 309 -2.70 -2.37 -5.84
C LEU A 309 -2.40 -1.08 -5.08
N PRO A 310 -1.48 -0.19 -5.54
CA PRO A 310 -1.27 1.11 -4.91
C PRO A 310 -2.52 1.99 -4.90
N ALA A 311 -3.30 2.04 -5.97
CA ALA A 311 -4.53 2.81 -6.03
C ALA A 311 -5.56 2.32 -5.00
N LEU A 312 -5.82 1.02 -4.92
CA LEU A 312 -6.72 0.44 -3.93
C LEU A 312 -6.24 0.71 -2.50
N LYS A 313 -4.93 0.54 -2.24
CA LYS A 313 -4.35 0.81 -0.92
C LYS A 313 -4.41 2.27 -0.54
N SER A 314 -4.19 3.20 -1.46
CA SER A 314 -4.26 4.65 -1.19
C SER A 314 -5.66 5.10 -0.79
N GLN A 315 -6.70 4.47 -1.35
CA GLN A 315 -8.09 4.73 -0.98
C GLN A 315 -8.54 3.97 0.28
N GLY A 316 -7.68 3.14 0.88
CA GLY A 316 -8.03 2.34 2.06
C GLY A 316 -8.87 1.08 1.73
N ILE A 317 -8.95 0.70 0.47
CA ILE A 317 -9.82 -0.38 0.00
C ILE A 317 -9.14 -1.73 0.23
N SER A 318 -9.75 -2.54 1.08
CA SER A 318 -9.34 -3.93 1.35
C SER A 318 -10.27 -4.96 0.73
N TRP A 319 -11.46 -4.52 0.29
CA TRP A 319 -12.50 -5.35 -0.31
C TRP A 319 -13.08 -4.68 -1.55
N LEU A 320 -13.13 -5.40 -2.65
CA LEU A 320 -13.87 -5.04 -3.85
C LEU A 320 -15.15 -5.88 -3.89
N ASP A 321 -16.31 -5.24 -3.95
CA ASP A 321 -17.60 -5.93 -4.09
C ASP A 321 -17.69 -6.58 -5.47
N GLY A 322 -17.21 -5.89 -6.51
CA GLY A 322 -17.15 -6.42 -7.87
C GLY A 322 -16.03 -5.87 -8.71
N ILE A 323 -15.59 -6.69 -9.66
CA ILE A 323 -14.69 -6.29 -10.74
C ILE A 323 -15.46 -6.52 -12.04
N PHE A 324 -15.80 -5.45 -12.72
CA PHE A 324 -16.44 -5.50 -14.05
C PHE A 324 -15.36 -5.55 -15.12
N ILE A 325 -15.56 -6.37 -16.12
CA ILE A 325 -14.72 -6.45 -17.31
C ILE A 325 -15.60 -6.11 -18.53
N SER A 326 -15.23 -5.05 -19.23
CA SER A 326 -15.94 -4.65 -20.45
C SER A 326 -15.76 -5.69 -21.56
N HIS A 327 -14.51 -6.07 -21.82
CA HIS A 327 -14.13 -7.10 -22.79
C HIS A 327 -12.75 -7.67 -22.45
N THR A 328 -12.20 -8.57 -23.29
CA THR A 328 -11.04 -9.38 -22.91
C THR A 328 -9.73 -8.99 -23.58
N ASP A 329 -9.63 -7.77 -24.14
CA ASP A 329 -8.36 -7.30 -24.69
C ASP A 329 -7.38 -6.94 -23.55
N GLN A 330 -6.08 -7.02 -23.85
CA GLN A 330 -5.03 -6.94 -22.85
C GLN A 330 -5.02 -5.61 -22.10
N ASP A 331 -5.36 -4.53 -22.77
CA ASP A 331 -5.45 -3.19 -22.22
C ASP A 331 -6.68 -2.94 -21.33
N HIS A 332 -7.49 -3.99 -21.10
CA HIS A 332 -8.60 -3.99 -20.14
C HIS A 332 -8.41 -5.03 -19.03
N ILE A 333 -7.64 -6.10 -19.25
CA ILE A 333 -7.62 -7.23 -18.31
C ILE A 333 -6.28 -7.59 -17.70
N ASN A 334 -5.12 -7.21 -18.28
CA ASN A 334 -3.84 -7.73 -17.82
C ASN A 334 -3.52 -7.40 -16.36
N GLY A 335 -3.81 -6.19 -15.90
CA GLY A 335 -3.62 -5.80 -14.52
C GLY A 335 -4.62 -6.47 -13.57
N VAL A 336 -5.88 -6.68 -14.02
CA VAL A 336 -6.87 -7.44 -13.23
C VAL A 336 -6.43 -8.88 -13.07
N LYS A 337 -5.92 -9.52 -14.13
CA LYS A 337 -5.37 -10.87 -14.05
C LYS A 337 -4.24 -10.96 -13.03
N GLU A 338 -3.29 -10.02 -13.08
CA GLU A 338 -2.22 -9.93 -12.09
C GLU A 338 -2.77 -9.73 -10.66
N LEU A 339 -3.75 -8.83 -10.47
CA LEU A 339 -4.38 -8.58 -9.18
C LEU A 339 -4.99 -9.87 -8.61
N LEU A 340 -5.73 -10.62 -9.42
CA LEU A 340 -6.32 -11.92 -9.06
C LEU A 340 -5.23 -12.95 -8.73
N GLU A 341 -4.14 -12.99 -9.48
CA GLU A 341 -3.00 -13.86 -9.16
C GLU A 341 -2.35 -13.51 -7.81
N TYR A 342 -2.16 -12.21 -7.50
CA TYR A 342 -1.66 -11.78 -6.20
C TYR A 342 -2.59 -12.20 -5.06
N MET A 343 -3.91 -12.08 -5.26
CA MET A 343 -4.91 -12.55 -4.29
C MET A 343 -4.81 -14.07 -4.07
N GLY A 344 -4.73 -14.85 -5.16
CA GLY A 344 -4.66 -16.31 -5.10
C GLY A 344 -3.36 -16.82 -4.46
N LYS A 345 -2.24 -16.15 -4.71
CA LYS A 345 -0.94 -16.46 -4.11
C LYS A 345 -0.79 -15.97 -2.66
N GLY A 346 -1.74 -15.19 -2.13
CA GLY A 346 -1.65 -14.58 -0.81
C GLY A 346 -0.56 -13.49 -0.69
N LEU A 347 -0.26 -12.81 -1.80
CA LEU A 347 0.70 -11.71 -1.86
C LEU A 347 0.08 -10.35 -1.51
N THR A 348 -1.23 -10.30 -1.38
CA THR A 348 -2.00 -9.16 -0.90
C THR A 348 -3.11 -9.62 0.02
N THR A 349 -3.55 -8.74 0.94
CA THR A 349 -4.72 -8.95 1.79
C THR A 349 -6.01 -8.41 1.17
N ILE A 350 -5.91 -7.67 0.06
CA ILE A 350 -7.07 -7.24 -0.72
C ILE A 350 -7.80 -8.46 -1.27
N ARG A 351 -9.12 -8.42 -1.23
CA ARG A 351 -10.01 -9.48 -1.73
C ARG A 351 -11.11 -8.87 -2.59
N ALA A 352 -11.73 -9.71 -3.42
CA ALA A 352 -12.89 -9.35 -4.22
C ALA A 352 -14.01 -10.38 -4.07
N GLY A 353 -15.26 -9.92 -4.15
CA GLY A 353 -16.44 -10.77 -4.07
C GLY A 353 -16.77 -11.42 -5.42
N TYR A 354 -16.88 -10.59 -6.45
CA TYR A 354 -17.34 -11.00 -7.77
C TYR A 354 -16.42 -10.51 -8.87
N LEU A 355 -16.23 -11.34 -9.90
CA LEU A 355 -15.74 -10.96 -11.21
C LEU A 355 -16.92 -11.05 -12.18
N ILE A 356 -17.31 -9.92 -12.77
CA ILE A 356 -18.45 -9.78 -13.66
C ILE A 356 -17.93 -9.69 -15.10
N LEU A 357 -18.23 -10.69 -15.91
CA LEU A 357 -17.76 -10.83 -17.29
C LEU A 357 -18.94 -10.69 -18.26
N PRO A 358 -18.72 -10.29 -19.53
CA PRO A 358 -19.77 -10.28 -20.54
C PRO A 358 -20.41 -11.65 -20.75
N ALA A 359 -21.74 -11.65 -20.94
CA ALA A 359 -22.55 -12.88 -21.13
C ALA A 359 -22.42 -13.44 -22.56
N TRP A 360 -21.19 -13.79 -22.97
CA TRP A 360 -20.92 -14.35 -24.28
C TRP A 360 -21.20 -15.85 -24.36
N ALA A 361 -21.76 -16.31 -25.49
CA ALA A 361 -21.99 -17.73 -25.75
C ALA A 361 -20.68 -18.49 -26.03
N GLU A 362 -19.81 -17.91 -26.87
CA GLU A 362 -18.43 -18.40 -27.07
C GLU A 362 -17.49 -17.64 -26.15
N ARG A 363 -16.71 -18.34 -25.36
CA ARG A 363 -15.80 -17.76 -24.38
C ARG A 363 -14.38 -17.82 -24.89
N PRO A 364 -13.75 -16.70 -25.29
CA PRO A 364 -12.35 -16.66 -25.73
C PRO A 364 -11.41 -17.20 -24.65
N ASP A 365 -10.19 -17.58 -25.04
CA ASP A 365 -9.21 -18.13 -24.10
C ASP A 365 -8.88 -17.13 -22.98
N ALA A 366 -8.74 -15.85 -23.29
CA ALA A 366 -8.53 -14.79 -22.29
C ALA A 366 -9.67 -14.71 -21.26
N TRP A 367 -10.93 -14.90 -21.68
CA TRP A 367 -12.09 -15.00 -20.77
C TRP A 367 -11.95 -16.18 -19.81
N ARG A 368 -11.55 -17.35 -20.33
CA ARG A 368 -11.37 -18.58 -19.53
C ARG A 368 -10.21 -18.45 -18.55
N GLU A 369 -9.09 -17.89 -18.99
CA GLU A 369 -7.92 -17.65 -18.16
C GLU A 369 -8.24 -16.70 -16.99
N LEU A 370 -8.97 -15.61 -17.26
CA LEU A 370 -9.38 -14.66 -16.24
C LEU A 370 -10.34 -15.30 -15.23
N ALA A 371 -11.30 -16.09 -15.71
CA ALA A 371 -12.23 -16.81 -14.85
C ALA A 371 -11.52 -17.85 -13.95
N GLU A 372 -10.50 -18.54 -14.47
CA GLU A 372 -9.70 -19.49 -13.68
C GLU A 372 -8.81 -18.77 -12.64
N ALA A 373 -8.24 -17.63 -12.99
CA ALA A 373 -7.50 -16.78 -12.04
C ALA A 373 -8.42 -16.31 -10.91
N ALA A 374 -9.64 -15.85 -11.21
CA ALA A 374 -10.64 -15.46 -10.23
C ALA A 374 -11.01 -16.62 -9.31
N LYS A 375 -11.27 -17.80 -9.85
CA LYS A 375 -11.58 -18.99 -9.09
C LYS A 375 -10.43 -19.40 -8.15
N THR A 376 -9.19 -19.31 -8.62
CA THR A 376 -8.01 -19.57 -7.79
C THR A 376 -7.86 -18.54 -6.66
N ALA A 377 -8.28 -17.29 -6.91
CA ALA A 377 -8.32 -16.22 -5.91
C ALA A 377 -9.50 -16.33 -4.93
N GLY A 378 -10.44 -17.25 -5.15
CA GLY A 378 -11.68 -17.38 -4.36
C GLY A 378 -12.74 -16.35 -4.72
N VAL A 379 -12.64 -15.70 -5.89
CA VAL A 379 -13.58 -14.71 -6.42
C VAL A 379 -14.66 -15.42 -7.24
N LYS A 380 -15.91 -15.07 -7.02
CA LYS A 380 -17.05 -15.66 -7.75
C LYS A 380 -17.15 -15.06 -9.14
N VAL A 381 -17.22 -15.91 -10.17
CA VAL A 381 -17.41 -15.46 -11.54
C VAL A 381 -18.90 -15.46 -11.88
N VAL A 382 -19.40 -14.33 -12.34
CA VAL A 382 -20.75 -14.15 -12.85
C VAL A 382 -20.70 -13.51 -14.24
N THR A 383 -21.72 -13.69 -15.03
CA THR A 383 -21.86 -13.07 -16.35
C THR A 383 -23.01 -12.10 -16.35
N ALA A 384 -22.85 -10.97 -17.03
CA ALA A 384 -23.88 -9.95 -17.18
C ALA A 384 -24.07 -9.57 -18.65
N GLY A 385 -25.29 -9.26 -19.01
CA GLY A 385 -25.69 -8.81 -20.33
C GLY A 385 -26.90 -7.90 -20.25
N LYS A 386 -27.37 -7.42 -21.38
CA LYS A 386 -28.45 -6.44 -21.50
C LYS A 386 -29.65 -6.75 -20.62
N GLY A 387 -30.05 -5.75 -19.83
CA GLY A 387 -31.18 -5.83 -18.91
C GLY A 387 -30.81 -6.39 -17.54
N ASP A 388 -29.55 -6.76 -17.27
CA ASP A 388 -29.12 -7.07 -15.92
C ASP A 388 -28.83 -5.79 -15.14
N GLU A 389 -29.26 -5.76 -13.88
CA GLU A 389 -29.09 -4.64 -12.98
C GLU A 389 -28.38 -5.11 -11.70
N LEU A 390 -27.45 -4.30 -11.22
CA LEU A 390 -26.79 -4.48 -9.94
C LEU A 390 -27.10 -3.29 -9.03
N PRO A 391 -28.13 -3.38 -8.20
CA PRO A 391 -28.43 -2.34 -7.22
C PRO A 391 -27.43 -2.41 -6.06
N CYS A 392 -26.87 -1.25 -5.69
CA CYS A 392 -25.91 -1.12 -4.62
C CYS A 392 -26.18 0.13 -3.79
N GLY A 393 -27.09 0.00 -2.81
CA GLY A 393 -27.57 1.12 -2.03
C GLY A 393 -28.33 2.14 -2.88
N LYS A 394 -27.77 3.37 -2.95
CA LYS A 394 -28.32 4.47 -3.79
C LYS A 394 -27.73 4.50 -5.21
N VAL A 395 -26.73 3.67 -5.46
CA VAL A 395 -26.09 3.52 -6.77
C VAL A 395 -26.63 2.26 -7.43
N SER A 396 -26.85 2.29 -8.73
CA SER A 396 -27.16 1.12 -9.53
C SER A 396 -26.30 1.07 -10.79
N PHE A 397 -25.94 -0.14 -11.21
CA PHE A 397 -25.33 -0.39 -12.50
C PHE A 397 -26.32 -1.12 -13.38
N SER A 398 -26.62 -0.59 -14.55
CA SER A 398 -27.51 -1.20 -15.55
C SER A 398 -26.69 -1.60 -16.78
N VAL A 399 -26.78 -2.85 -17.19
CA VAL A 399 -26.06 -3.35 -18.38
C VAL A 399 -26.94 -3.13 -19.61
N LEU A 400 -26.47 -2.29 -20.52
CA LEU A 400 -27.17 -1.94 -21.77
C LEU A 400 -26.76 -2.84 -22.95
N TRP A 401 -25.54 -3.43 -22.90
CA TRP A 401 -24.94 -4.29 -23.90
C TRP A 401 -23.91 -5.22 -23.26
N PRO A 402 -23.60 -6.43 -23.77
CA PRO A 402 -24.14 -7.07 -24.98
C PRO A 402 -25.48 -7.77 -24.71
N GLU A 403 -26.15 -8.19 -25.80
CA GLU A 403 -27.29 -9.13 -25.71
C GLU A 403 -26.80 -10.44 -25.05
N LYS A 404 -27.66 -11.06 -24.21
CA LYS A 404 -27.29 -12.30 -23.43
C LYS A 404 -26.86 -13.48 -24.28
N ASN A 405 -27.11 -13.46 -25.59
CA ASN A 405 -26.73 -14.49 -26.55
C ASN A 405 -25.64 -14.01 -27.53
N ALA A 406 -24.94 -12.94 -27.21
CA ALA A 406 -23.82 -12.42 -28.00
C ALA A 406 -22.77 -13.52 -28.22
N THR A 407 -22.11 -13.49 -29.37
CA THR A 407 -21.24 -14.61 -29.77
C THR A 407 -19.88 -14.60 -29.04
N GLY A 408 -19.36 -13.45 -28.68
CA GLY A 408 -18.01 -13.26 -28.14
C GLY A 408 -16.91 -13.33 -29.20
N LYS A 409 -17.28 -13.22 -30.50
CA LYS A 409 -16.32 -13.27 -31.61
C LYS A 409 -15.66 -11.93 -31.87
N ASP A 410 -16.40 -10.86 -31.80
CA ASP A 410 -15.89 -9.50 -31.86
C ASP A 410 -15.95 -8.91 -30.45
N VAL A 411 -14.83 -9.01 -29.74
CA VAL A 411 -14.79 -8.67 -28.33
C VAL A 411 -15.01 -7.18 -28.08
N ASN A 412 -14.66 -6.32 -29.03
CA ASN A 412 -14.85 -4.88 -28.93
C ASN A 412 -16.31 -4.51 -29.22
N GLU A 413 -16.89 -4.97 -30.33
CA GLU A 413 -18.29 -4.71 -30.66
C GLU A 413 -19.28 -5.37 -29.68
N GLU A 414 -18.84 -6.40 -28.96
CA GLU A 414 -19.61 -7.07 -27.91
C GLU A 414 -19.10 -6.75 -26.50
N ALA A 415 -18.37 -5.62 -26.32
CA ALA A 415 -17.92 -5.14 -25.03
C ALA A 415 -19.10 -4.73 -24.16
N MET A 416 -18.98 -4.87 -22.85
CA MET A 416 -20.03 -4.51 -21.90
C MET A 416 -20.18 -2.98 -21.83
N VAL A 417 -21.37 -2.50 -22.14
CA VAL A 417 -21.78 -1.13 -21.93
C VAL A 417 -22.65 -1.05 -20.70
N MET A 418 -22.28 -0.19 -19.77
CA MET A 418 -22.95 -0.04 -18.48
C MET A 418 -23.26 1.42 -18.19
N GLU A 419 -24.41 1.65 -17.58
CA GLU A 419 -24.79 2.93 -16.99
C GLU A 419 -24.72 2.82 -15.47
N LEU A 420 -24.06 3.76 -14.84
CA LEU A 420 -24.06 3.98 -13.40
C LEU A 420 -25.04 5.13 -13.11
N SER A 421 -26.03 4.89 -12.25
CA SER A 421 -27.01 5.88 -11.82
C SER A 421 -26.90 6.14 -10.32
N PHE A 422 -26.89 7.42 -9.93
CA PHE A 422 -26.90 7.88 -8.54
C PHE A 422 -27.76 9.14 -8.39
N GLY A 423 -29.01 8.97 -7.94
CA GLY A 423 -30.00 10.05 -7.95
C GLY A 423 -30.25 10.54 -9.39
N ASP A 424 -30.00 11.81 -9.64
CA ASP A 424 -30.14 12.40 -10.98
C ASP A 424 -28.86 12.30 -11.81
N PHE A 425 -27.73 11.85 -11.22
CA PHE A 425 -26.44 11.70 -11.91
C PHE A 425 -26.37 10.37 -12.67
N GLN A 426 -25.94 10.41 -13.91
CA GLN A 426 -25.76 9.24 -14.78
C GLN A 426 -24.39 9.28 -15.45
N MET A 427 -23.69 8.14 -15.41
CA MET A 427 -22.42 7.96 -16.11
C MET A 427 -22.44 6.71 -16.98
N LEU A 428 -22.06 6.86 -18.24
CA LEU A 428 -22.03 5.78 -19.22
C LEU A 428 -20.58 5.30 -19.44
N PHE A 429 -20.37 3.99 -19.29
CA PHE A 429 -19.15 3.28 -19.63
C PHE A 429 -19.37 2.47 -20.88
N THR A 430 -18.64 2.77 -21.95
CA THR A 430 -18.86 2.17 -23.27
C THR A 430 -17.86 1.08 -23.63
N GLY A 431 -16.85 0.83 -22.78
CA GLY A 431 -15.75 -0.06 -23.17
C GLY A 431 -15.13 0.39 -24.49
N ASP A 432 -14.90 -0.54 -25.39
CA ASP A 432 -14.29 -0.28 -26.70
C ASP A 432 -15.25 -0.52 -27.87
N ILE A 433 -16.57 -0.34 -27.64
CA ILE A 433 -17.56 -0.46 -28.73
C ILE A 433 -17.27 0.52 -29.86
N GLY A 434 -17.56 0.09 -31.08
CA GLY A 434 -17.50 0.94 -32.28
C GLY A 434 -18.85 1.43 -32.75
N ALA A 435 -18.83 2.15 -33.87
CA ALA A 435 -19.99 2.77 -34.49
C ALA A 435 -21.16 1.80 -34.79
N ASP A 436 -20.87 0.54 -35.04
CA ASP A 436 -21.93 -0.43 -35.39
C ASP A 436 -22.74 -0.83 -34.13
N THR A 437 -22.08 -0.94 -32.98
CA THR A 437 -22.78 -1.18 -31.70
C THR A 437 -23.45 0.07 -31.19
N GLU A 438 -22.86 1.26 -31.36
CA GLU A 438 -23.55 2.53 -31.06
C GLU A 438 -24.88 2.67 -31.81
N LYS A 439 -24.91 2.31 -33.13
CA LYS A 439 -26.18 2.29 -33.91
C LYS A 439 -27.22 1.35 -33.34
N LYS A 440 -26.80 0.18 -32.80
CA LYS A 440 -27.72 -0.76 -32.16
C LYS A 440 -28.24 -0.21 -30.84
N LEU A 441 -27.41 0.44 -30.06
CA LEU A 441 -27.84 1.13 -28.83
C LEU A 441 -28.80 2.29 -29.11
N LEU A 442 -28.55 3.08 -30.16
CA LEU A 442 -29.44 4.15 -30.61
C LEU A 442 -30.81 3.64 -31.07
N ALA A 443 -30.87 2.45 -31.67
CA ALA A 443 -32.11 1.82 -32.12
C ALA A 443 -32.88 1.14 -30.99
N ALA A 444 -32.22 0.90 -29.83
CA ALA A 444 -32.83 0.30 -28.64
C ALA A 444 -33.56 1.39 -27.83
N GLU A 445 -34.64 1.01 -27.16
CA GLU A 445 -35.29 1.88 -26.17
C GLU A 445 -34.41 1.88 -24.86
N GLY A 446 -34.37 3.06 -24.21
CA GLY A 446 -33.74 3.17 -22.87
C GLY A 446 -32.40 3.89 -22.83
N LEU A 447 -31.82 4.34 -23.95
CA LEU A 447 -30.67 5.22 -23.93
C LEU A 447 -31.13 6.68 -23.77
N GLU A 448 -30.75 7.29 -22.66
CA GLU A 448 -31.11 8.68 -22.31
C GLU A 448 -29.85 9.58 -22.35
N ASP A 449 -30.01 10.89 -22.09
CA ASP A 449 -28.86 11.78 -21.86
C ASP A 449 -28.15 11.43 -20.57
N VAL A 450 -26.84 11.61 -20.54
CA VAL A 450 -25.96 11.27 -19.36
C VAL A 450 -25.10 12.46 -18.99
N ASP A 451 -24.75 12.58 -17.71
CA ASP A 451 -23.88 13.67 -17.26
C ASP A 451 -22.42 13.41 -17.64
N CYS A 452 -21.99 12.14 -17.60
CA CYS A 452 -20.61 11.78 -17.86
C CYS A 452 -20.51 10.58 -18.82
N LEU A 453 -19.58 10.69 -19.77
CA LEU A 453 -19.25 9.61 -20.71
C LEU A 453 -17.80 9.16 -20.53
N LYS A 454 -17.56 7.89 -20.32
CA LYS A 454 -16.26 7.27 -20.64
C LYS A 454 -16.25 7.00 -22.14
N VAL A 455 -15.45 7.77 -22.86
CA VAL A 455 -15.34 7.70 -24.33
C VAL A 455 -14.87 6.32 -24.77
N GLY A 456 -15.53 5.77 -25.77
CA GLY A 456 -15.26 4.45 -26.31
C GLY A 456 -13.88 4.35 -26.97
N HIS A 457 -13.28 3.20 -26.85
CA HIS A 457 -12.07 2.78 -27.56
C HIS A 457 -10.95 3.82 -27.53
N HIS A 458 -10.72 4.38 -26.33
CA HIS A 458 -9.67 5.38 -26.03
C HIS A 458 -9.70 6.63 -26.92
N GLY A 459 -10.88 6.99 -27.46
CA GLY A 459 -11.04 8.11 -28.42
C GLY A 459 -10.63 7.72 -29.85
N SER A 460 -10.88 6.48 -30.25
CA SER A 460 -10.74 6.05 -31.64
C SER A 460 -11.71 6.78 -32.58
N ARG A 461 -11.25 7.07 -33.80
CA ARG A 461 -12.12 7.64 -34.87
C ARG A 461 -13.30 6.75 -35.26
N TYR A 462 -13.29 5.48 -34.87
CA TYR A 462 -14.33 4.50 -35.22
C TYR A 462 -15.37 4.33 -34.11
N SER A 463 -15.27 5.11 -33.05
CA SER A 463 -16.18 5.10 -31.89
C SER A 463 -16.64 6.52 -31.56
N THR A 464 -17.64 6.62 -30.71
CA THR A 464 -18.20 7.89 -30.20
C THR A 464 -18.69 8.80 -31.34
N THR A 465 -19.59 8.23 -32.16
CA THR A 465 -20.12 8.89 -33.33
C THR A 465 -20.97 10.14 -32.97
N GLU A 466 -21.04 11.11 -33.88
CA GLU A 466 -21.84 12.33 -33.70
C GLU A 466 -23.30 12.02 -33.33
N ALA A 467 -23.91 11.03 -34.01
CA ALA A 467 -25.30 10.63 -33.70
C ALA A 467 -25.45 10.06 -32.28
N PHE A 468 -24.41 9.36 -31.79
CA PHE A 468 -24.37 8.85 -30.43
C PHE A 468 -24.28 10.00 -29.43
N LEU A 469 -23.35 10.94 -29.64
CA LEU A 469 -23.18 12.13 -28.79
C LEU A 469 -24.43 13.04 -28.80
N GLU A 470 -25.10 13.25 -29.97
CA GLU A 470 -26.35 14.00 -30.03
C GLU A 470 -27.49 13.38 -29.21
N LYS A 471 -27.46 12.05 -29.04
CA LYS A 471 -28.46 11.33 -28.24
C LYS A 471 -28.19 11.43 -26.75
N ILE A 472 -26.93 11.12 -26.32
CA ILE A 472 -26.61 11.03 -24.91
C ILE A 472 -26.13 12.35 -24.25
N LYS A 473 -25.76 13.36 -25.04
CA LYS A 473 -25.44 14.75 -24.67
C LYS A 473 -24.61 14.89 -23.38
N PRO A 474 -23.48 14.24 -23.24
CA PRO A 474 -22.72 14.25 -21.99
C PRO A 474 -22.23 15.66 -21.67
N GLU A 475 -22.31 16.08 -20.39
CA GLU A 475 -21.71 17.32 -19.93
C GLU A 475 -20.18 17.19 -19.81
N VAL A 476 -19.70 15.99 -19.49
CA VAL A 476 -18.28 15.65 -19.33
C VAL A 476 -17.97 14.36 -20.09
N ALA A 477 -16.88 14.38 -20.86
CA ALA A 477 -16.34 13.19 -21.52
C ALA A 477 -14.92 12.90 -21.03
N ILE A 478 -14.67 11.66 -20.64
CA ILE A 478 -13.37 11.19 -20.14
C ILE A 478 -12.75 10.26 -21.17
N ILE A 479 -11.50 10.56 -21.57
CA ILE A 479 -10.72 9.73 -22.48
C ILE A 479 -9.53 9.17 -21.73
N SER A 480 -9.40 7.86 -21.67
CA SER A 480 -8.24 7.17 -21.12
C SER A 480 -7.33 6.76 -22.28
N CYS A 481 -6.16 7.38 -22.39
CA CYS A 481 -5.18 7.03 -23.43
C CYS A 481 -3.77 7.44 -23.03
N SER A 482 -2.76 6.80 -23.58
CA SER A 482 -1.35 7.17 -23.37
C SER A 482 -0.96 8.36 -24.24
N LEU A 483 -0.18 9.29 -23.68
CA LEU A 483 0.43 10.41 -24.46
C LEU A 483 1.38 9.92 -25.56
N THR A 484 1.92 8.73 -25.42
CA THR A 484 2.91 8.14 -26.33
C THR A 484 2.36 6.96 -27.12
N ASN A 485 1.02 6.83 -27.23
CA ASN A 485 0.42 5.71 -27.95
C ASN A 485 0.72 5.77 -29.46
N THR A 486 0.76 4.60 -30.09
CA THR A 486 1.01 4.43 -31.53
C THR A 486 -0.25 4.39 -32.38
N TYR A 487 -1.42 4.41 -31.74
CA TYR A 487 -2.73 4.30 -32.39
C TYR A 487 -3.26 5.64 -32.90
N GLY A 488 -2.66 6.75 -32.48
CA GLY A 488 -3.12 8.11 -32.78
C GLY A 488 -4.38 8.50 -32.00
N HIS A 489 -4.55 7.93 -30.81
CA HIS A 489 -5.63 8.27 -29.88
C HIS A 489 -5.23 9.42 -28.95
N PRO A 490 -6.16 10.33 -28.57
CA PRO A 490 -7.50 10.45 -29.15
C PRO A 490 -7.41 10.96 -30.58
N SER A 491 -8.35 10.55 -31.46
CA SER A 491 -8.45 11.07 -32.82
C SER A 491 -8.78 12.56 -32.81
N PRO A 492 -8.20 13.37 -33.71
CA PRO A 492 -8.54 14.80 -33.82
C PRO A 492 -9.97 15.08 -34.30
N GLU A 493 -10.62 14.09 -34.85
CA GLU A 493 -12.01 14.19 -35.35
C GLU A 493 -12.96 13.79 -34.18
#